data_6433495e3081f2eca999058ff1025833
#
_entry.id   6433495e3081f2eca999058ff1025833
#
_cell.length_a   1.000
_cell.length_b   1.000
_cell.length_c   1.000
_cell.angle_alpha   90.00
_cell.angle_beta   90.00
_cell.angle_gamma   90.00
#
_symmetry.space_group_name_H-M   'P 1'
#
loop_
_entity.id
_entity.type
_entity.pdbx_description
1 polymer ?
#
loop_
_entity_poly.entity_id
_entity_poly.type
_entity_poly.pdbx_seq_one_letter_code
_entity_poly.pdbx_strand_id
1 'polypeptide(L)'
;LMEFDVDVVKLDRRFFLDVGRKKARDVVTAITELAQKIGAKTVAEGIETQEQLDFVKEARCDMIQGYIYARPMPVSEFERWIDQRQSPGNTN
;
A
#
# COMPACT_ATOMS: atom_id res chain seq x y z
N LEU A 1 12.93 -6.87 29.32
CA LEU A 1 13.01 -6.49 27.93
C LEU A 1 11.73 -6.88 27.19
N MET A 2 11.04 -5.91 26.69
CA MET A 2 9.82 -6.22 25.93
C MET A 2 10.16 -6.32 24.45
N GLU A 3 9.78 -7.43 23.88
CA GLU A 3 9.87 -7.60 22.44
C GLU A 3 8.48 -7.55 21.86
N PHE A 4 8.33 -6.77 20.80
CA PHE A 4 7.09 -6.74 20.05
C PHE A 4 7.25 -7.63 18.82
N ASP A 5 6.45 -8.66 18.78
CA ASP A 5 6.51 -9.64 17.71
C ASP A 5 5.50 -9.27 16.62
N VAL A 6 5.55 -8.00 16.21
CA VAL A 6 4.68 -7.51 15.15
C VAL A 6 5.49 -7.42 13.88
N ASP A 7 5.29 -8.36 12.97
CA ASP A 7 6.03 -8.39 11.73
C ASP A 7 5.35 -7.62 10.61
N VAL A 8 4.04 -7.59 10.62
CA VAL A 8 3.26 -7.01 9.54
C VAL A 8 2.08 -6.21 10.10
N VAL A 9 1.91 -5.01 9.57
CA VAL A 9 0.74 -4.17 9.83
C VAL A 9 -0.04 -4.07 8.53
N LYS A 10 -1.28 -4.56 8.53
CA LYS A 10 -2.12 -4.52 7.35
C LYS A 10 -3.05 -3.31 7.42
N LEU A 11 -3.03 -2.53 6.37
CA LEU A 11 -3.91 -1.39 6.23
C LEU A 11 -5.08 -1.80 5.35
N ASP A 12 -6.25 -1.89 5.94
CA ASP A 12 -7.48 -2.31 5.29
C ASP A 12 -7.80 -1.39 4.11
N ARG A 13 -8.49 -1.92 3.10
CA ARG A 13 -8.86 -1.15 1.91
C ARG A 13 -9.60 0.14 2.24
N ARG A 14 -10.31 0.17 3.36
CA ARG A 14 -11.08 1.37 3.74
C ARG A 14 -10.20 2.58 3.95
N PHE A 15 -8.94 2.40 4.29
CA PHE A 15 -8.00 3.52 4.42
C PHE A 15 -7.72 4.19 3.08
N PHE A 16 -8.00 3.51 1.98
CA PHE A 16 -7.62 3.99 0.65
C PHE A 16 -8.80 4.35 -0.24
N LEU A 17 -10.01 4.29 0.31
CA LEU A 17 -11.21 4.60 -0.48
C LEU A 17 -11.30 6.08 -0.85
N ASP A 18 -10.74 6.95 -0.03
CA ASP A 18 -10.80 8.38 -0.28
C ASP A 18 -9.43 9.00 -0.01
N VAL A 19 -8.50 8.73 -0.92
CA VAL A 19 -7.12 9.21 -0.77
C VAL A 19 -6.99 10.71 -1.02
N GLY A 20 -8.07 11.36 -1.46
CA GLY A 20 -8.08 12.81 -1.60
C GLY A 20 -8.24 13.54 -0.27
N ARG A 21 -8.70 12.85 0.76
CA ARG A 21 -8.92 13.48 2.07
C ARG A 21 -7.61 13.54 2.87
N LYS A 22 -7.27 14.74 3.26
CA LYS A 22 -6.05 14.97 4.03
C LYS A 22 -6.00 14.16 5.31
N LYS A 23 -7.13 14.09 6.02
CA LYS A 23 -7.18 13.37 7.30
C LYS A 23 -6.88 11.88 7.10
N ALA A 24 -7.44 11.26 6.07
CA ALA A 24 -7.19 9.86 5.78
C ALA A 24 -5.71 9.64 5.45
N ARG A 25 -5.14 10.55 4.67
CA ARG A 25 -3.72 10.46 4.30
C ARG A 25 -2.82 10.61 5.51
N ASP A 26 -3.15 11.54 6.41
CA ASP A 26 -2.36 11.75 7.61
C ASP A 26 -2.37 10.53 8.52
N VAL A 27 -3.53 9.88 8.64
CA VAL A 27 -3.64 8.67 9.46
C VAL A 27 -2.75 7.56 8.90
N VAL A 28 -2.81 7.31 7.61
CA VAL A 28 -2.00 6.27 6.98
C VAL A 28 -0.52 6.58 7.14
N THR A 29 -0.13 7.82 6.91
CA THR A 29 1.27 8.22 7.05
C THR A 29 1.77 7.99 8.48
N ALA A 30 0.95 8.33 9.48
CA ALA A 30 1.32 8.12 10.87
C ALA A 30 1.51 6.64 11.18
N ILE A 31 0.63 5.79 10.64
CA ILE A 31 0.72 4.34 10.85
C ILE A 31 1.99 3.78 10.21
N THR A 32 2.31 4.20 8.99
CA THR A 32 3.51 3.70 8.33
C THR A 32 4.77 4.16 9.04
N GLU A 33 4.79 5.37 9.54
CA GLU A 33 5.93 5.86 10.33
C GLU A 33 6.11 5.06 11.61
N LEU A 34 5.00 4.78 12.31
CA LEU A 34 5.06 3.98 13.52
C LEU A 34 5.57 2.56 13.21
N ALA A 35 5.05 1.96 12.16
CA ALA A 35 5.50 0.62 11.76
C ALA A 35 6.99 0.58 11.50
N GLN A 36 7.51 1.58 10.81
CA GLN A 36 8.94 1.66 10.55
C GLN A 36 9.75 1.74 11.83
N LYS A 37 9.26 2.48 12.81
CA LYS A 37 9.96 2.62 14.09
C LYS A 37 10.05 1.31 14.86
N ILE A 38 9.05 0.47 14.75
CA ILE A 38 9.05 -0.81 15.46
C ILE A 38 9.57 -1.96 14.61
N GLY A 39 10.01 -1.67 13.39
CA GLY A 39 10.57 -2.68 12.52
C GLY A 39 9.54 -3.57 11.83
N ALA A 40 8.30 -3.14 11.75
CA ALA A 40 7.26 -3.88 11.07
C ALA A 40 7.12 -3.44 9.62
N LYS A 41 6.68 -4.38 8.78
CA LYS A 41 6.35 -4.09 7.39
C LYS A 41 4.91 -3.67 7.29
N THR A 42 4.61 -2.79 6.34
CA THR A 42 3.23 -2.38 6.09
C THR A 42 2.73 -2.96 4.79
N VAL A 43 1.46 -3.36 4.79
CA VAL A 43 0.77 -3.89 3.62
C VAL A 43 -0.49 -3.09 3.40
N ALA A 44 -0.61 -2.48 2.23
CA ALA A 44 -1.83 -1.75 1.84
C ALA A 44 -2.74 -2.70 1.07
N GLU A 45 -3.96 -2.88 1.53
CA GLU A 45 -4.92 -3.79 0.91
C GLU A 45 -5.92 -3.03 0.05
N GLY A 46 -6.34 -3.68 -1.02
CA GLY A 46 -7.42 -3.14 -1.86
C GLY A 46 -7.01 -2.00 -2.77
N ILE A 47 -5.76 -1.98 -3.18
CA ILE A 47 -5.26 -0.94 -4.09
C ILE A 47 -5.66 -1.30 -5.52
N GLU A 48 -6.41 -0.43 -6.17
CA GLU A 48 -6.95 -0.68 -7.50
C GLU A 48 -6.65 0.44 -8.49
N THR A 49 -6.38 1.65 -8.02
CA THR A 49 -6.23 2.81 -8.89
C THR A 49 -4.83 3.38 -8.82
N GLN A 50 -4.46 4.11 -9.87
CA GLN A 50 -3.17 4.78 -9.89
C GLN A 50 -3.06 5.82 -8.78
N GLU A 51 -4.17 6.52 -8.50
CA GLU A 51 -4.17 7.52 -7.43
C GLU A 51 -3.87 6.89 -6.08
N GLN A 52 -4.47 5.73 -5.80
CA GLN A 52 -4.18 5.00 -4.57
C GLN A 52 -2.73 4.54 -4.52
N LEU A 53 -2.23 4.03 -5.64
CA LEU A 53 -0.85 3.59 -5.72
C LEU A 53 0.12 4.73 -5.45
N ASP A 54 -0.13 5.89 -6.04
CA ASP A 54 0.72 7.05 -5.83
C ASP A 54 0.77 7.44 -4.36
N PHE A 55 -0.37 7.38 -3.69
CA PHE A 55 -0.42 7.67 -2.27
C PHE A 55 0.33 6.63 -1.44
N VAL A 56 0.18 5.35 -1.76
CA VAL A 56 0.88 4.28 -1.06
C VAL A 56 2.40 4.45 -1.17
N LYS A 57 2.87 4.86 -2.34
CA LYS A 57 4.30 5.15 -2.53
C LYS A 57 4.73 6.34 -1.69
N GLU A 58 3.94 7.39 -1.70
CA GLU A 58 4.22 8.59 -0.92
C GLU A 58 4.24 8.28 0.58
N ALA A 59 3.35 7.44 1.04
CA ALA A 59 3.26 7.03 2.45
C ALA A 59 4.32 6.00 2.84
N ARG A 60 5.07 5.48 1.87
CA ARG A 60 6.15 4.52 2.10
C ARG A 60 5.70 3.18 2.65
N CYS A 61 4.55 2.70 2.18
CA CYS A 61 4.15 1.33 2.46
C CYS A 61 5.12 0.36 1.79
N ASP A 62 5.36 -0.75 2.44
CA ASP A 62 6.33 -1.73 1.93
C ASP A 62 5.74 -2.64 0.87
N MET A 63 4.49 -3.04 1.05
CA MET A 63 3.86 -4.02 0.18
C MET A 63 2.43 -3.61 -0.14
N ILE A 64 1.93 -4.17 -1.22
CA ILE A 64 0.55 -3.97 -1.66
C ILE A 64 -0.08 -5.31 -1.93
N GLN A 65 -1.32 -5.44 -1.51
CA GLN A 65 -2.17 -6.56 -1.89
C GLN A 65 -3.32 -6.00 -2.69
N GLY A 66 -3.33 -6.28 -3.98
CA GLY A 66 -4.38 -5.78 -4.86
C GLY A 66 -5.66 -6.58 -4.76
N TYR A 67 -6.69 -6.04 -5.36
CA TYR A 67 -8.01 -6.65 -5.36
C TYR A 67 -8.01 -8.07 -5.94
N ILE A 68 -7.22 -8.28 -6.98
CA ILE A 68 -7.18 -9.55 -7.70
C ILE A 68 -6.09 -10.49 -7.21
N TYR A 69 -5.22 -10.04 -6.33
CA TYR A 69 -4.11 -10.86 -5.86
C TYR A 69 -4.36 -11.34 -4.45
N ALA A 70 -4.13 -12.64 -4.25
CA ALA A 70 -4.26 -13.24 -2.94
C ALA A 70 -3.06 -12.95 -2.04
N ARG A 71 -1.92 -12.56 -2.62
CA ARG A 71 -0.69 -12.35 -1.86
C ARG A 71 -0.18 -10.93 -2.01
N PRO A 72 0.38 -10.38 -0.93
CA PRO A 72 1.06 -9.08 -1.03
C PRO A 72 2.28 -9.14 -1.94
N MET A 73 2.61 -8.02 -2.55
CA MET A 73 3.81 -7.88 -3.36
C MET A 73 4.47 -6.54 -3.09
N PRO A 74 5.76 -6.40 -3.36
CA PRO A 74 6.41 -5.10 -3.24
C PRO A 74 5.74 -4.04 -4.12
N VAL A 75 5.78 -2.81 -3.64
CA VAL A 75 5.13 -1.69 -4.35
C VAL A 75 5.66 -1.56 -5.78
N SER A 76 6.97 -1.71 -5.98
CA SER A 76 7.55 -1.57 -7.31
C SER A 76 7.02 -2.62 -8.29
N GLU A 77 6.79 -3.82 -7.80
CA GLU A 77 6.26 -4.89 -8.63
C GLU A 77 4.79 -4.64 -8.97
N PHE A 78 4.02 -4.18 -8.01
CA PHE A 78 2.62 -3.83 -8.25
C PHE A 78 2.50 -2.68 -9.24
N GLU A 79 3.40 -1.72 -9.14
CA GLU A 79 3.42 -0.58 -10.04
C GLU A 79 3.58 -1.03 -11.49
N ARG A 80 4.49 -1.95 -11.75
CA ARG A 80 4.68 -2.50 -13.09
C ARG A 80 3.45 -3.25 -13.56
N TRP A 81 2.83 -3.99 -12.66
CA TRP A 81 1.63 -4.76 -12.99
C TRP A 81 0.48 -3.85 -13.38
N ILE A 82 0.24 -2.79 -12.60
CA ILE A 82 -0.85 -1.85 -12.87
C ILE A 82 -0.59 -1.12 -14.18
N ASP A 83 0.64 -0.73 -14.42
CA ASP A 83 1.02 -0.02 -15.63
C ASP A 83 0.75 -0.87 -16.87
N GLN A 84 1.09 -2.14 -16.81
CA GLN A 84 0.83 -3.06 -17.90
C GLN A 84 -0.66 -3.22 -18.16
N ARG A 85 -1.45 -3.28 -17.11
CA ARG A 85 -2.91 -3.45 -17.27
C ARG A 85 -3.58 -2.21 -17.83
N GLN A 86 -3.05 -1.05 -17.53
CA GLN A 86 -3.66 0.21 -17.94
C GLN A 86 -3.10 0.76 -19.24
N SER A 87 -2.13 0.08 -19.81
CA SER A 87 -1.48 0.54 -21.02
C SER A 87 -2.09 -0.16 -22.24
N PRO A 88 -2.96 0.50 -23.01
CA PRO A 88 -3.59 -0.15 -24.16
C PRO A 88 -2.61 -0.54 -25.24
N GLY A 89 -1.46 0.12 -25.29
CA GLY A 89 -0.45 -0.21 -26.29
C GLY A 89 0.17 -1.58 -26.11
N ASN A 90 -0.02 -2.19 -24.95
CA ASN A 90 0.54 -3.49 -24.66
C ASN A 90 -0.40 -4.63 -24.97
N THR A 91 -1.50 -4.35 -25.60
CA THR A 91 -2.50 -5.39 -25.88
C THR A 91 -2.23 -6.15 -27.16
N ASN A 92 -1.18 -5.88 -27.78
CA ASN A 92 -0.86 -6.53 -29.07
C ASN A 92 -0.32 -7.92 -28.89
#